data_1307c43899104862962351cbfb1fce4d
#
_entry.id   1307c43899104862962351cbfb1fce4d
#
_cell.length_a   1.000
_cell.length_b   1.000
_cell.length_c   1.000
_cell.angle_alpha   90.00
_cell.angle_beta   90.00
_cell.angle_gamma   90.00
#
_symmetry.space_group_name_H-M   'P 1'
#
loop_
_entity.id
_entity.type
_entity.pdbx_description
1 polymer ?
#
loop_
_entity_poly.entity_id
_entity_poly.type
_entity_poly.pdbx_seq_one_letter_code
_entity_poly.pdbx_strand_id
1 'polypeptide(L)'
;LNMFFGPVVNAARGISVQIQNITNTFIQSYQMALQPQIIKSYAGGNLSYMRRLVIICSKYGFYLMLMVAFPILNYTEFILNLWLVRIPEDTVFLVRIILLVCFITPLRQPLIQSINATGKIKRFQIIEGTILLMAVPVAYIGLRYFQFSLFTAMVSYLCIEYIAQIARIWIVLPYIEFSYREYSKEILYPIGKVTIVLVAIHLFIKS
;
A
#
# COMPACT_ATOMS: atom_id res chain seq x y z
N LEU A 1 -16.12 -9.65 -7.82
CA LEU A 1 -17.01 -9.57 -6.65
C LEU A 1 -18.49 -9.62 -7.04
N ASN A 2 -18.91 -8.87 -8.05
CA ASN A 2 -20.33 -8.79 -8.46
C ASN A 2 -20.96 -10.17 -8.77
N MET A 3 -20.21 -11.08 -9.42
CA MET A 3 -20.67 -12.44 -9.72
C MET A 3 -21.00 -13.29 -8.48
N PHE A 4 -20.36 -13.03 -7.33
CA PHE A 4 -20.47 -13.87 -6.14
C PHE A 4 -21.26 -13.21 -5.00
N PHE A 5 -21.18 -11.88 -4.88
CA PHE A 5 -21.76 -11.13 -3.76
C PHE A 5 -22.84 -10.12 -4.17
N GLY A 6 -23.11 -10.00 -5.46
CA GLY A 6 -24.17 -9.13 -5.98
C GLY A 6 -23.79 -7.64 -6.05
N PRO A 7 -24.78 -6.78 -6.45
CA PRO A 7 -24.54 -5.39 -6.76
C PRO A 7 -24.25 -4.51 -5.52
N VAL A 8 -24.79 -4.87 -4.35
CA VAL A 8 -24.60 -4.09 -3.11
C VAL A 8 -23.14 -4.07 -2.68
N VAL A 9 -22.49 -5.24 -2.65
CA VAL A 9 -21.06 -5.36 -2.32
C VAL A 9 -20.20 -4.71 -3.40
N ASN A 10 -20.64 -4.73 -4.67
CA ASN A 10 -19.93 -4.04 -5.74
C ASN A 10 -20.00 -2.51 -5.57
N ALA A 11 -21.14 -1.95 -5.14
CA ALA A 11 -21.26 -0.55 -4.79
C ALA A 11 -20.36 -0.17 -3.59
N ALA A 12 -20.37 -0.98 -2.54
CA ALA A 12 -19.49 -0.82 -1.38
C ALA A 12 -18.01 -0.83 -1.79
N ARG A 13 -17.62 -1.71 -2.72
CA ARG A 13 -16.27 -1.74 -3.30
C ARG A 13 -15.95 -0.46 -4.09
N GLY A 14 -16.92 0.06 -4.86
CA GLY A 14 -16.78 1.34 -5.57
C GLY A 14 -16.45 2.50 -4.62
N ILE A 15 -17.16 2.60 -3.50
CA ILE A 15 -16.92 3.61 -2.46
C ILE A 15 -15.52 3.44 -1.86
N SER A 16 -15.13 2.20 -1.53
CA SER A 16 -13.80 1.93 -0.97
C SER A 16 -12.67 2.31 -1.93
N VAL A 17 -12.85 2.11 -3.25
CA VAL A 17 -11.90 2.52 -4.29
C VAL A 17 -11.80 4.04 -4.41
N GLN A 18 -12.91 4.78 -4.24
CA GLN A 18 -12.85 6.25 -4.24
C GLN A 18 -12.00 6.78 -3.08
N ILE A 19 -12.19 6.24 -1.87
CA ILE A 19 -11.37 6.58 -0.70
C ILE A 19 -9.89 6.22 -0.94
N GLN A 20 -9.63 5.04 -1.53
CA GLN A 20 -8.29 4.63 -1.94
C GLN A 20 -7.64 5.64 -2.87
N ASN A 21 -8.36 6.06 -3.91
CA ASN A 21 -7.84 6.99 -4.91
C ASN A 21 -7.52 8.36 -4.31
N ILE A 22 -8.42 8.91 -3.49
CA ILE A 22 -8.19 10.19 -2.80
C ILE A 22 -6.93 10.09 -1.90
N THR A 23 -6.86 9.05 -1.08
CA THR A 23 -5.73 8.84 -0.16
C THR A 23 -4.41 8.66 -0.92
N ASN A 24 -4.41 7.86 -1.98
CA ASN A 24 -3.22 7.63 -2.79
C ASN A 24 -2.78 8.87 -3.59
N THR A 25 -3.72 9.66 -4.12
CA THR A 25 -3.39 10.88 -4.89
C THR A 25 -2.63 11.87 -4.03
N PHE A 26 -3.03 12.03 -2.76
CA PHE A 26 -2.32 12.91 -1.83
C PHE A 26 -0.86 12.49 -1.64
N ILE A 27 -0.61 11.20 -1.44
CA ILE A 27 0.74 10.67 -1.24
C ILE A 27 1.56 10.70 -2.54
N GLN A 28 0.94 10.38 -3.66
CA GLN A 28 1.60 10.40 -4.97
C GLN A 28 2.06 11.80 -5.35
N SER A 29 1.27 12.83 -5.05
CA SER A 29 1.64 14.24 -5.29
C SER A 29 2.94 14.60 -4.57
N TYR A 30 3.12 14.18 -3.31
CA TYR A 30 4.38 14.34 -2.59
C TYR A 30 5.53 13.57 -3.25
N GLN A 31 5.29 12.32 -3.62
CA GLN A 31 6.34 11.45 -4.17
C GLN A 31 6.77 11.87 -5.59
N MET A 32 5.86 12.41 -6.41
CA MET A 32 6.15 12.92 -7.75
C MET A 32 7.23 14.00 -7.75
N ALA A 33 7.31 14.82 -6.71
CA ALA A 33 8.34 15.86 -6.59
C ALA A 33 9.77 15.28 -6.44
N LEU A 34 9.90 14.07 -5.89
CA LEU A 34 11.19 13.42 -5.61
C LEU A 34 11.60 12.40 -6.69
N GLN A 35 10.66 11.90 -7.50
CA GLN A 35 10.92 10.91 -8.55
C GLN A 35 12.01 11.34 -9.55
N PRO A 36 12.00 12.57 -10.13
CA PRO A 36 13.04 12.97 -11.08
C PRO A 36 14.44 13.01 -10.45
N GLN A 37 14.52 13.30 -9.14
CA GLN A 37 15.79 13.33 -8.42
C GLN A 37 16.36 11.93 -8.19
N ILE A 38 15.50 10.91 -7.95
CA ILE A 38 15.91 9.51 -7.86
C ILE A 38 16.55 9.07 -9.18
N ILE A 39 15.91 9.38 -10.31
CA ILE A 39 16.40 9.02 -11.65
C ILE A 39 17.71 9.74 -11.97
N LYS A 40 17.79 11.05 -11.71
CA LYS A 40 18.99 11.85 -11.96
C LYS A 40 20.18 11.39 -11.12
N SER A 41 19.97 11.03 -9.85
CA SER A 41 21.03 10.55 -8.97
C SER A 41 21.61 9.22 -9.42
N TYR A 42 20.77 8.32 -9.94
CA TYR A 42 21.24 7.07 -10.56
C TYR A 42 22.06 7.33 -11.82
N ALA A 43 21.55 8.16 -12.73
CA ALA A 43 22.24 8.51 -13.98
C ALA A 43 23.58 9.20 -13.73
N GLY A 44 23.70 9.99 -12.65
CA GLY A 44 24.94 10.62 -12.20
C GLY A 44 25.88 9.72 -11.41
N GLY A 45 25.58 8.43 -11.24
CA GLY A 45 26.39 7.47 -10.48
C GLY A 45 26.37 7.67 -8.95
N ASN A 46 25.52 8.56 -8.43
CA ASN A 46 25.45 8.88 -7.01
C ASN A 46 24.42 7.99 -6.28
N LEU A 47 24.77 6.71 -6.11
CA LEU A 47 23.92 5.73 -5.45
C LEU A 47 23.65 6.06 -3.97
N SER A 48 24.60 6.70 -3.29
CA SER A 48 24.42 7.09 -1.89
C SER A 48 23.32 8.16 -1.73
N TYR A 49 23.31 9.16 -2.61
CA TYR A 49 22.25 10.16 -2.62
C TYR A 49 20.90 9.58 -3.04
N MET A 50 20.91 8.68 -4.03
CA MET A 50 19.69 7.95 -4.45
C MET A 50 19.08 7.17 -3.28
N ARG A 51 19.86 6.39 -2.52
CA ARG A 51 19.39 5.67 -1.32
C ARG A 51 18.78 6.63 -0.29
N ARG A 52 19.44 7.77 -0.04
CA ARG A 52 18.90 8.80 0.85
C ARG A 52 17.52 9.31 0.38
N LEU A 53 17.34 9.53 -0.92
CA LEU A 53 16.05 9.93 -1.49
C LEU A 53 14.99 8.83 -1.29
N VAL A 54 15.34 7.57 -1.50
CA VAL A 54 14.43 6.43 -1.25
C VAL A 54 14.00 6.39 0.22
N ILE A 55 14.93 6.61 1.17
CA ILE A 55 14.61 6.66 2.60
C ILE A 55 13.64 7.80 2.89
N ILE A 56 13.92 9.00 2.41
CA ILE A 56 13.09 10.20 2.61
C ILE A 56 11.70 9.97 2.02
N CYS A 57 11.62 9.56 0.75
CA CYS A 57 10.36 9.29 0.04
C CYS A 57 9.49 8.25 0.77
N SER A 58 10.09 7.12 1.17
CA SER A 58 9.37 6.03 1.83
C SER A 58 8.91 6.43 3.23
N LYS A 59 9.82 6.94 4.05
CA LYS A 59 9.55 7.25 5.46
C LYS A 59 8.55 8.39 5.63
N TYR A 60 8.79 9.53 5.01
CA TYR A 60 7.88 10.67 5.12
C TYR A 60 6.57 10.45 4.35
N GLY A 61 6.63 9.76 3.21
CA GLY A 61 5.43 9.33 2.50
C GLY A 61 4.54 8.43 3.37
N PHE A 62 5.14 7.53 4.16
CA PHE A 62 4.39 6.69 5.08
C PHE A 62 3.80 7.49 6.26
N TYR A 63 4.52 8.48 6.79
CA TYR A 63 3.98 9.34 7.84
C TYR A 63 2.81 10.19 7.35
N LEU A 64 2.90 10.71 6.12
CA LEU A 64 1.78 11.39 5.48
C LEU A 64 0.58 10.45 5.28
N MET A 65 0.84 9.20 4.85
CA MET A 65 -0.20 8.18 4.74
C MET A 65 -0.85 7.90 6.11
N LEU A 66 -0.07 7.77 7.17
CA LEU A 66 -0.59 7.60 8.53
C LEU A 66 -1.48 8.79 8.94
N MET A 67 -1.03 10.01 8.67
CA MET A 67 -1.79 11.22 9.01
C MET A 67 -3.19 11.25 8.37
N VAL A 68 -3.29 10.76 7.13
CA VAL A 68 -4.57 10.73 6.39
C VAL A 68 -5.37 9.46 6.71
N ALA A 69 -4.74 8.28 6.61
CA ALA A 69 -5.44 7.00 6.69
C ALA A 69 -5.82 6.63 8.13
N PHE A 70 -5.04 7.02 9.15
CA PHE A 70 -5.29 6.65 10.53
C PHE A 70 -6.62 7.21 11.09
N PRO A 71 -6.97 8.50 10.90
CA PRO A 71 -8.29 9.01 11.25
C PRO A 71 -9.42 8.30 10.50
N ILE A 72 -9.25 8.05 9.20
CA ILE A 72 -10.28 7.38 8.38
C ILE A 72 -10.51 5.95 8.88
N LEU A 73 -9.46 5.21 9.24
CA LEU A 73 -9.56 3.85 9.79
C LEU A 73 -10.35 3.80 11.10
N ASN A 74 -10.12 4.79 11.99
CA ASN A 74 -10.75 4.80 13.31
C ASN A 74 -12.18 5.31 13.28
N TYR A 75 -12.48 6.30 12.44
CA TYR A 75 -13.78 6.97 12.34
C TYR A 75 -14.46 6.69 11.00
N THR A 76 -14.25 5.52 10.40
CA THR A 76 -14.75 5.14 9.07
C THR A 76 -16.27 5.35 8.95
N GLU A 77 -17.06 4.89 9.92
CA GLU A 77 -18.53 5.02 9.90
C GLU A 77 -18.97 6.47 9.95
N PHE A 78 -18.36 7.27 10.83
CA PHE A 78 -18.66 8.69 10.95
C PHE A 78 -18.37 9.43 9.63
N ILE A 79 -17.20 9.19 9.03
CA ILE A 79 -16.80 9.82 7.77
C ILE A 79 -17.73 9.40 6.62
N LEU A 80 -18.09 8.13 6.55
CA LEU A 80 -19.03 7.65 5.54
C LEU A 80 -20.42 8.25 5.71
N ASN A 81 -20.92 8.42 6.93
CA ASN A 81 -22.20 9.06 7.22
C ASN A 81 -22.23 10.57 6.87
N LEU A 82 -21.09 11.25 6.88
CA LEU A 82 -21.01 12.66 6.42
C LEU A 82 -21.20 12.79 4.91
N TRP A 83 -20.87 11.74 4.17
CA TRP A 83 -20.84 11.78 2.72
C TRP A 83 -21.97 11.00 2.06
N LEU A 84 -22.40 9.88 2.67
CA LEU A 84 -23.42 9.00 2.10
C LEU A 84 -24.72 9.11 2.88
N VAL A 85 -25.83 9.23 2.16
CA VAL A 85 -27.17 9.19 2.73
C VAL A 85 -27.51 7.81 3.29
N ARG A 86 -26.96 6.75 2.67
CA ARG A 86 -27.10 5.35 3.10
C ARG A 86 -25.78 4.62 2.85
N ILE A 87 -25.23 4.01 3.88
CA ILE A 87 -24.01 3.20 3.77
C ILE A 87 -24.42 1.78 3.36
N PRO A 88 -23.99 1.26 2.18
CA PRO A 88 -24.21 -0.13 1.83
C PRO A 88 -23.53 -1.08 2.84
N GLU A 89 -24.09 -2.29 2.97
CA GLU A 89 -23.49 -3.35 3.79
C GLU A 89 -22.03 -3.59 3.38
N ASP A 90 -21.20 -4.01 4.32
CA ASP A 90 -19.76 -4.27 4.16
C ASP A 90 -18.88 -3.08 3.74
N THR A 91 -19.44 -1.88 3.48
CA THR A 91 -18.63 -0.71 3.05
C THR A 91 -17.56 -0.36 4.07
N VAL A 92 -17.88 -0.32 5.35
CA VAL A 92 -16.93 0.00 6.43
C VAL A 92 -15.76 -0.96 6.45
N PHE A 93 -16.06 -2.26 6.35
CA PHE A 93 -15.06 -3.31 6.28
C PHE A 93 -14.17 -3.16 5.05
N LEU A 94 -14.76 -2.99 3.86
CA LEU A 94 -14.02 -2.82 2.61
C LEU A 94 -13.12 -1.59 2.62
N VAL A 95 -13.59 -0.48 3.17
CA VAL A 95 -12.78 0.75 3.34
C VAL A 95 -11.58 0.48 4.24
N ARG A 96 -11.77 -0.16 5.38
CA ARG A 96 -10.68 -0.47 6.31
C ARG A 96 -9.61 -1.37 5.67
N ILE A 97 -10.03 -2.45 5.00
CA ILE A 97 -9.08 -3.34 4.31
C ILE A 97 -8.30 -2.61 3.21
N ILE A 98 -8.98 -1.79 2.40
CA ILE A 98 -8.31 -1.09 1.30
C ILE A 98 -7.33 -0.02 1.81
N LEU A 99 -7.62 0.63 2.94
CA LEU A 99 -6.69 1.56 3.58
C LEU A 99 -5.44 0.84 4.10
N LEU A 100 -5.57 -0.40 4.60
CA LEU A 100 -4.39 -1.21 4.95
C LEU A 100 -3.52 -1.50 3.72
N VAL A 101 -4.12 -1.72 2.55
CA VAL A 101 -3.37 -1.85 1.29
C VAL A 101 -2.69 -0.52 0.90
N CYS A 102 -3.35 0.62 1.15
CA CYS A 102 -2.76 1.94 0.85
C CYS A 102 -1.43 2.20 1.57
N PHE A 103 -1.21 1.62 2.76
CA PHE A 103 0.07 1.77 3.47
C PHE A 103 1.28 1.18 2.73
N ILE A 104 1.06 0.34 1.73
CA ILE A 104 2.11 -0.18 0.85
C ILE A 104 2.57 0.89 -0.14
N THR A 105 1.68 1.79 -0.59
CA THR A 105 1.95 2.77 -1.65
C THR A 105 3.20 3.61 -1.40
N PRO A 106 3.41 4.24 -0.23
CA PRO A 106 4.60 5.05 0.03
C PRO A 106 5.90 4.24 0.04
N LEU A 107 5.85 2.94 0.33
CA LEU A 107 7.01 2.05 0.30
C LEU A 107 7.26 1.49 -1.10
N ARG A 108 6.20 1.28 -1.89
CA ARG A 108 6.24 0.73 -3.24
C ARG A 108 6.83 1.69 -4.26
N GLN A 109 6.32 2.92 -4.30
CA GLN A 109 6.64 3.88 -5.36
C GLN A 109 8.14 4.22 -5.46
N PRO A 110 8.87 4.53 -4.36
CA PRO A 110 10.31 4.80 -4.46
C PRO A 110 11.12 3.61 -4.96
N LEU A 111 10.72 2.37 -4.65
CA LEU A 111 11.39 1.17 -5.15
C LEU A 111 11.14 0.98 -6.65
N ILE A 112 9.91 1.20 -7.12
CA ILE A 112 9.57 1.14 -8.55
C ILE A 112 10.37 2.20 -9.33
N GLN A 113 10.46 3.42 -8.83
CA GLN A 113 11.26 4.47 -9.49
C GLN A 113 12.76 4.13 -9.50
N SER A 114 13.24 3.49 -8.44
CA SER A 114 14.63 3.06 -8.34
C SER A 114 14.97 2.01 -9.40
N ILE A 115 14.14 0.97 -9.54
CA ILE A 115 14.41 -0.07 -10.55
C ILE A 115 14.23 0.46 -11.98
N ASN A 116 13.25 1.36 -12.20
CA ASN A 116 13.06 2.03 -13.48
C ASN A 116 14.31 2.84 -13.88
N ALA A 117 14.94 3.53 -12.94
CA ALA A 117 16.17 4.29 -13.17
C ALA A 117 17.33 3.39 -13.63
N THR A 118 17.38 2.12 -13.18
CA THR A 118 18.42 1.17 -13.60
C THR A 118 18.23 0.63 -15.02
N GLY A 119 17.03 0.74 -15.59
CA GLY A 119 16.64 0.11 -16.85
C GLY A 119 16.49 -1.42 -16.81
N LYS A 120 16.86 -2.09 -15.71
CA LYS A 120 16.82 -3.56 -15.55
C LYS A 120 15.46 -4.04 -15.02
N ILE A 121 14.38 -3.59 -15.65
CA ILE A 121 13.00 -3.76 -15.17
C ILE A 121 12.41 -5.15 -15.46
N LYS A 122 12.93 -5.90 -16.44
CA LYS A 122 12.31 -7.14 -16.96
C LYS A 122 12.03 -8.16 -15.85
N ARG A 123 13.07 -8.51 -15.08
CA ARG A 123 12.95 -9.51 -14.00
C ARG A 123 11.98 -9.04 -12.92
N PHE A 124 12.06 -7.77 -12.57
CA PHE A 124 11.17 -7.15 -11.59
C PHE A 124 9.71 -7.25 -12.03
N GLN A 125 9.38 -6.81 -13.25
CA GLN A 125 8.01 -6.82 -13.76
C GLN A 125 7.43 -8.23 -13.92
N ILE A 126 8.23 -9.21 -14.34
CA ILE A 126 7.77 -10.60 -14.43
C ILE A 126 7.38 -11.12 -13.05
N ILE A 127 8.24 -10.98 -12.05
CA ILE A 127 7.98 -11.53 -10.70
C ILE A 127 6.83 -10.79 -10.03
N GLU A 128 6.88 -9.45 -10.00
CA GLU A 128 5.82 -8.65 -9.39
C GLU A 128 4.48 -8.84 -10.08
N GLY A 129 4.47 -8.78 -11.41
CA GLY A 129 3.27 -8.97 -12.23
C GLY A 129 2.66 -10.35 -12.02
N THR A 130 3.48 -11.42 -11.93
CA THR A 130 2.99 -12.76 -11.64
C THR A 130 2.36 -12.87 -10.26
N ILE A 131 3.01 -12.29 -9.22
CA ILE A 131 2.45 -12.30 -7.86
C ILE A 131 1.11 -11.56 -7.82
N LEU A 132 1.02 -10.38 -8.40
CA LEU A 132 -0.22 -9.60 -8.43
C LEU A 132 -1.31 -10.26 -9.27
N LEU A 133 -0.93 -10.89 -10.39
CA LEU A 133 -1.88 -11.63 -11.23
C LEU A 133 -2.49 -12.83 -10.48
N MET A 134 -1.74 -13.46 -9.57
CA MET A 134 -2.24 -14.55 -8.73
C MET A 134 -3.42 -14.15 -7.85
N ALA A 135 -3.64 -12.85 -7.61
CA ALA A 135 -4.80 -12.38 -6.86
C ALA A 135 -6.13 -12.80 -7.51
N VAL A 136 -6.19 -12.82 -8.85
CA VAL A 136 -7.40 -13.20 -9.60
C VAL A 136 -7.71 -14.69 -9.48
N PRO A 137 -6.80 -15.64 -9.80
CA PRO A 137 -7.07 -17.06 -9.65
C PRO A 137 -7.28 -17.49 -8.20
N VAL A 138 -6.52 -16.93 -7.25
CA VAL A 138 -6.72 -17.23 -5.81
C VAL A 138 -8.11 -16.79 -5.36
N ALA A 139 -8.55 -15.58 -5.69
CA ALA A 139 -9.89 -15.13 -5.38
C ALA A 139 -10.97 -15.97 -6.07
N TYR A 140 -10.81 -16.30 -7.36
CA TYR A 140 -11.76 -17.10 -8.11
C TYR A 140 -11.90 -18.53 -7.56
N ILE A 141 -10.78 -19.23 -7.36
CA ILE A 141 -10.73 -20.58 -6.82
C ILE A 141 -11.30 -20.59 -5.40
N GLY A 142 -10.89 -19.63 -4.56
CA GLY A 142 -11.38 -19.50 -3.20
C GLY A 142 -12.89 -19.29 -3.12
N LEU A 143 -13.45 -18.40 -3.95
CA LEU A 143 -14.88 -18.11 -4.00
C LEU A 143 -15.68 -19.26 -4.62
N ARG A 144 -15.16 -19.92 -5.66
CA ARG A 144 -15.89 -20.95 -6.40
C ARG A 144 -15.88 -22.31 -5.71
N TYR A 145 -14.74 -22.73 -5.17
CA TYR A 145 -14.54 -24.09 -4.65
C TYR A 145 -14.49 -24.15 -3.12
N PHE A 146 -13.95 -23.10 -2.46
CA PHE A 146 -13.80 -23.06 -1.01
C PHE A 146 -14.85 -22.17 -0.32
N GLN A 147 -15.81 -21.62 -1.07
CA GLN A 147 -16.89 -20.77 -0.55
C GLN A 147 -16.37 -19.64 0.37
N PHE A 148 -15.29 -18.99 -0.04
CA PHE A 148 -14.72 -17.86 0.71
C PHE A 148 -15.79 -16.82 0.99
N SER A 149 -15.84 -16.36 2.23
CA SER A 149 -16.58 -15.14 2.58
C SER A 149 -15.91 -13.92 1.95
N LEU A 150 -16.65 -12.81 1.88
CA LEU A 150 -16.08 -11.53 1.45
C LEU A 150 -14.83 -11.16 2.27
N PHE A 151 -14.85 -11.43 3.58
CA PHE A 151 -13.72 -11.25 4.48
C PHE A 151 -12.49 -12.02 4.01
N THR A 152 -12.62 -13.32 3.79
CA THR A 152 -11.49 -14.17 3.38
C THR A 152 -10.92 -13.76 2.02
N ALA A 153 -11.79 -13.41 1.06
CA ALA A 153 -11.36 -12.94 -0.25
C ALA A 153 -10.57 -11.61 -0.17
N MET A 154 -11.00 -10.67 0.68
CA MET A 154 -10.31 -9.39 0.84
C MET A 154 -9.00 -9.51 1.63
N VAL A 155 -8.96 -10.37 2.65
CA VAL A 155 -7.72 -10.67 3.39
C VAL A 155 -6.71 -11.38 2.47
N SER A 156 -7.15 -12.30 1.61
CA SER A 156 -6.27 -12.93 0.60
C SER A 156 -5.65 -11.89 -0.34
N TYR A 157 -6.44 -10.92 -0.81
CA TYR A 157 -5.94 -9.81 -1.62
C TYR A 157 -4.89 -8.97 -0.85
N LEU A 158 -5.18 -8.63 0.40
CA LEU A 158 -4.24 -7.91 1.27
C LEU A 158 -2.92 -8.68 1.42
N CYS A 159 -2.98 -9.98 1.69
CA CYS A 159 -1.79 -10.83 1.82
C CYS A 159 -0.94 -10.84 0.53
N ILE A 160 -1.57 -10.94 -0.63
CA ILE A 160 -0.87 -10.92 -1.92
C ILE A 160 -0.14 -9.59 -2.15
N GLU A 161 -0.76 -8.45 -1.81
CA GLU A 161 -0.12 -7.15 -1.91
C GLU A 161 1.10 -7.01 -0.99
N TYR A 162 1.03 -7.54 0.25
CA TYR A 162 2.16 -7.56 1.17
C TYR A 162 3.27 -8.51 0.71
N ILE A 163 2.93 -9.69 0.17
CA ILE A 163 3.90 -10.60 -0.44
C ILE A 163 4.60 -9.93 -1.62
N ALA A 164 3.85 -9.24 -2.49
CA ALA A 164 4.42 -8.47 -3.58
C ALA A 164 5.37 -7.37 -3.07
N GLN A 165 5.05 -6.71 -1.96
CA GLN A 165 5.94 -5.71 -1.36
C GLN A 165 7.24 -6.31 -0.84
N ILE A 166 7.20 -7.49 -0.22
CA ILE A 166 8.40 -8.22 0.19
C ILE A 166 9.26 -8.59 -1.02
N ALA A 167 8.64 -9.09 -2.09
CA ALA A 167 9.33 -9.41 -3.33
C ALA A 167 9.99 -8.16 -3.96
N ARG A 168 9.32 -7.00 -3.95
CA ARG A 168 9.89 -5.72 -4.40
C ARG A 168 11.15 -5.37 -3.64
N ILE A 169 11.12 -5.43 -2.32
CA ILE A 169 12.29 -5.17 -1.47
C ILE A 169 13.41 -6.12 -1.84
N TRP A 170 13.13 -7.41 -1.93
CA TRP A 170 14.12 -8.44 -2.23
C TRP A 170 14.77 -8.28 -3.60
N ILE A 171 14.00 -7.87 -4.61
CA ILE A 171 14.50 -7.70 -5.98
C ILE A 171 15.22 -6.38 -6.15
N VAL A 172 14.65 -5.26 -5.68
CA VAL A 172 15.14 -3.92 -6.01
C VAL A 172 16.38 -3.51 -5.24
N LEU A 173 16.47 -3.83 -3.94
CA LEU A 173 17.56 -3.35 -3.10
C LEU A 173 18.96 -3.73 -3.63
N PRO A 174 19.22 -4.96 -4.12
CA PRO A 174 20.52 -5.30 -4.71
C PRO A 174 20.90 -4.46 -5.94
N TYR A 175 19.93 -4.02 -6.76
CA TYR A 175 20.22 -3.21 -7.95
C TYR A 175 20.68 -1.79 -7.65
N ILE A 176 20.37 -1.28 -6.45
CA ILE A 176 20.77 0.04 -5.99
C ILE A 176 21.82 -0.03 -4.87
N GLU A 177 22.41 -1.22 -4.68
CA GLU A 177 23.41 -1.47 -3.62
C GLU A 177 22.94 -1.05 -2.22
N PHE A 178 21.65 -1.24 -1.93
CA PHE A 178 21.03 -0.87 -0.67
C PHE A 178 20.91 -2.12 0.22
N SER A 179 21.56 -2.09 1.40
CA SER A 179 21.52 -3.22 2.33
C SER A 179 20.12 -3.41 2.92
N TYR A 180 19.64 -4.66 3.00
CA TYR A 180 18.37 -5.00 3.67
C TYR A 180 18.36 -4.53 5.13
N ARG A 181 19.51 -4.62 5.82
CA ARG A 181 19.66 -4.18 7.21
C ARG A 181 19.48 -2.66 7.32
N GLU A 182 20.09 -1.92 6.41
CA GLU A 182 19.97 -0.46 6.35
C GLU A 182 18.54 -0.03 6.01
N TYR A 183 17.91 -0.65 5.01
CA TYR A 183 16.51 -0.41 4.65
C TYR A 183 15.57 -0.64 5.85
N SER A 184 15.75 -1.76 6.55
CA SER A 184 14.95 -2.07 7.73
C SER A 184 15.16 -1.06 8.86
N LYS A 185 16.40 -0.67 9.15
CA LYS A 185 16.77 0.25 10.23
C LYS A 185 16.29 1.69 9.95
N GLU A 186 16.45 2.16 8.71
CA GLU A 186 16.18 3.56 8.35
C GLU A 186 14.72 3.81 7.94
N ILE A 187 14.01 2.78 7.49
CA ILE A 187 12.62 2.90 7.01
C ILE A 187 11.67 2.09 7.89
N LEU A 188 11.80 0.76 7.94
CA LEU A 188 10.78 -0.08 8.58
C LEU A 188 10.71 0.13 10.10
N TYR A 189 11.85 0.22 10.77
CA TYR A 189 11.89 0.41 12.23
C TYR A 189 11.28 1.74 12.69
N PRO A 190 11.63 2.91 12.10
CA PRO A 190 11.00 4.18 12.47
C PRO A 190 9.51 4.22 12.17
N ILE A 191 9.09 3.67 11.04
CA ILE A 191 7.68 3.56 10.65
C ILE A 191 6.92 2.71 11.66
N GLY A 192 7.44 1.52 11.97
CA GLY A 192 6.83 0.62 12.96
C GLY A 192 6.70 1.26 14.34
N LYS A 193 7.76 1.94 14.81
CA LYS A 193 7.75 2.65 16.10
C LYS A 193 6.65 3.73 16.16
N VAL A 194 6.56 4.58 15.14
CA VAL A 194 5.53 5.64 15.08
C VAL A 194 4.12 5.04 15.02
N THR A 195 3.94 4.00 14.22
CA THR A 195 2.64 3.31 14.10
C THR A 195 2.20 2.70 15.43
N ILE A 196 3.11 2.01 16.13
CA ILE A 196 2.82 1.41 17.45
C ILE A 196 2.45 2.49 18.47
N VAL A 197 3.20 3.58 18.51
CA VAL A 197 2.93 4.70 19.44
C VAL A 197 1.55 5.31 19.14
N LEU A 198 1.22 5.56 17.88
CA LEU A 198 -0.10 6.11 17.51
C LEU A 198 -1.24 5.17 17.91
N VAL A 199 -1.09 3.88 17.66
CA VAL A 199 -2.10 2.87 18.04
C VAL A 199 -2.24 2.81 19.56
N ALA A 200 -1.13 2.82 20.30
CA ALA A 200 -1.16 2.80 21.77
C ALA A 200 -1.86 4.05 22.36
N ILE A 201 -1.55 5.25 21.85
CA ILE A 201 -2.22 6.49 22.25
C ILE A 201 -3.72 6.42 21.95
N HIS A 202 -4.10 5.94 20.76
CA HIS A 202 -5.52 5.82 20.40
C HIS A 202 -6.28 4.86 21.31
N LEU A 203 -5.69 3.71 21.65
CA LEU A 203 -6.29 2.75 22.57
C LEU A 203 -6.44 3.33 23.98
N PHE A 204 -5.44 4.09 24.46
CA PHE A 204 -5.47 4.74 25.75
C PHE A 204 -6.56 5.83 25.85
N ILE A 205 -6.76 6.61 24.78
CA ILE A 205 -7.80 7.65 24.76
C ILE A 205 -9.21 7.04 24.72
N LYS A 206 -9.35 5.85 24.15
CA LYS A 206 -10.64 5.16 23.98
C LYS A 206 -11.04 4.29 25.20
N SER A 207 -10.07 3.96 26.05
CA SER A 207 -10.26 3.25 27.31
C SER A 207 -10.79 4.19 28.38
#